data_7d6aa05d15ace660b16a09d301b819d6
#
_entry.id   7d6aa05d15ace660b16a09d301b819d6
#
_cell.length_a   1.000
_cell.length_b   1.000
_cell.length_c   1.000
_cell.angle_alpha   90.00
_cell.angle_beta   90.00
_cell.angle_gamma   90.00
#
_symmetry.space_group_name_H-M   'P 1'
#
loop_
_entity.id
_entity.type
_entity.pdbx_description
1 polymer ?
#
loop_
_entity_poly.entity_id
_entity_poly.type
_entity_poly.pdbx_seq_one_letter_code
_entity_poly.pdbx_strand_id
1 'polypeptide(L)'
;MDRYFLSPSGDGRDMSSAIEEKLKEHGVCILGAGAYYVSTVKMPDGSSLSGMGNATSVILMDSVSSGAAIELGSYCSVRNMHVTGTDKKTDVPDTLGDRHGIRFMGDATDFNREKIQPKSSMIEGCLITSFSGGGITLMDTGYAIDSSIVASNCQIMRCGAGINIFRFSEYHSFTNINCTDNLYGCINNGGNNLFSSCHFSSNKTGFLIDNRNGQSNNNSHGSVVGCTFNHSDKNKGIGIEVLGARHGFVFSSCQLFFSKIVVENSYGIVFSDFNCGKAEEITVKGGGLVSFRNFNFSKEPKISVSDNEKVETINFSLR
;
A
#
# COMPACT_ATOMS: atom_id res chain seq x y z
N MET A 1 -19.86 2.75 29.53
CA MET A 1 -19.01 2.01 28.56
C MET A 1 -19.83 1.46 27.41
N ASP A 2 -21.04 0.99 27.66
CA ASP A 2 -21.89 0.28 26.68
C ASP A 2 -22.33 1.09 25.46
N ARG A 3 -22.44 2.42 25.58
CA ARG A 3 -22.90 3.26 24.45
C ARG A 3 -21.99 3.25 23.22
N TYR A 4 -20.70 2.97 23.39
CA TYR A 4 -19.73 2.92 22.29
C TYR A 4 -19.53 1.52 21.73
N PHE A 5 -19.94 0.50 22.49
CA PHE A 5 -19.77 -0.89 22.08
C PHE A 5 -20.86 -1.35 21.13
N LEU A 6 -20.47 -2.14 20.14
CA LEU A 6 -21.36 -2.87 19.26
C LEU A 6 -20.97 -4.34 19.30
N SER A 7 -21.95 -5.21 19.53
CA SER A 7 -21.79 -6.66 19.42
C SER A 7 -22.19 -7.14 18.02
N PRO A 8 -21.61 -8.22 17.51
CA PRO A 8 -22.02 -8.79 16.23
C PRO A 8 -23.47 -9.29 16.30
N SER A 9 -24.18 -9.27 15.17
CA SER A 9 -25.58 -9.70 15.12
C SER A 9 -25.78 -11.21 15.34
N GLY A 10 -24.75 -12.00 15.01
CA GLY A 10 -24.81 -13.45 15.11
C GLY A 10 -25.63 -14.17 14.01
N ASP A 11 -26.45 -13.44 13.28
CA ASP A 11 -27.34 -13.96 12.22
C ASP A 11 -26.81 -13.71 10.80
N GLY A 12 -25.64 -13.10 10.66
CA GLY A 12 -25.00 -12.81 9.38
C GLY A 12 -25.61 -11.65 8.58
N ARG A 13 -26.51 -10.87 9.19
CA ARG A 13 -27.07 -9.67 8.53
C ARG A 13 -26.02 -8.58 8.35
N ASP A 14 -26.24 -7.71 7.39
CA ASP A 14 -25.42 -6.52 7.17
C ASP A 14 -25.47 -5.57 8.37
N MET A 15 -24.31 -5.27 8.92
CA MET A 15 -24.11 -4.42 10.08
C MET A 15 -23.62 -3.00 9.72
N SER A 16 -23.49 -2.69 8.43
CA SER A 16 -22.95 -1.38 7.97
C SER A 16 -23.69 -0.21 8.61
N SER A 17 -25.03 -0.19 8.49
CA SER A 17 -25.84 0.89 9.06
C SER A 17 -25.72 0.98 10.59
N ALA A 18 -25.67 -0.15 11.29
CA ALA A 18 -25.53 -0.13 12.75
C ALA A 18 -24.18 0.43 13.21
N ILE A 19 -23.11 0.16 12.48
CA ILE A 19 -21.78 0.74 12.73
C ILE A 19 -21.82 2.25 12.43
N GLU A 20 -22.37 2.65 11.29
CA GLU A 20 -22.47 4.05 10.87
C GLU A 20 -23.32 4.89 11.83
N GLU A 21 -24.43 4.36 12.31
CA GLU A 21 -25.28 5.03 13.32
C GLU A 21 -24.51 5.30 14.62
N LYS A 22 -23.77 4.29 15.11
CA LYS A 22 -22.91 4.46 16.28
C LYS A 22 -21.83 5.53 16.06
N LEU A 23 -21.19 5.55 14.90
CA LEU A 23 -20.20 6.56 14.55
C LEU A 23 -20.82 7.96 14.45
N LYS A 24 -22.01 8.10 13.85
CA LYS A 24 -22.73 9.38 13.74
C LYS A 24 -23.17 9.91 15.11
N GLU A 25 -23.71 9.04 15.96
CA GLU A 25 -24.26 9.43 17.26
C GLU A 25 -23.16 9.77 18.28
N HIS A 26 -22.06 9.04 18.25
CA HIS A 26 -21.05 9.11 19.31
C HIS A 26 -19.65 9.50 18.85
N GLY A 27 -19.40 9.57 17.55
CA GLY A 27 -18.05 9.75 16.99
C GLY A 27 -17.12 8.54 17.17
N VAL A 28 -17.54 7.52 17.91
CA VAL A 28 -16.76 6.33 18.26
C VAL A 28 -17.63 5.07 18.19
N CYS A 29 -17.09 4.02 17.56
CA CYS A 29 -17.65 2.68 17.62
C CYS A 29 -16.55 1.67 17.98
N ILE A 30 -16.78 0.89 19.02
CA ILE A 30 -15.89 -0.20 19.45
C ILE A 30 -16.58 -1.52 19.14
N LEU A 31 -15.99 -2.29 18.23
CA LEU A 31 -16.48 -3.61 17.87
C LEU A 31 -16.03 -4.65 18.90
N GLY A 32 -16.99 -5.32 19.52
CA GLY A 32 -16.74 -6.47 20.38
C GLY A 32 -16.13 -7.65 19.61
N ALA A 33 -15.87 -8.74 20.32
CA ALA A 33 -15.38 -9.96 19.69
C ALA A 33 -16.44 -10.58 18.77
N GLY A 34 -16.05 -10.97 17.57
CA GLY A 34 -16.91 -11.67 16.60
C GLY A 34 -16.84 -11.10 15.20
N ALA A 35 -17.71 -11.60 14.33
CA ALA A 35 -17.76 -11.26 12.91
C ALA A 35 -18.90 -10.28 12.60
N TYR A 36 -18.57 -9.23 11.86
CA TYR A 36 -19.48 -8.17 11.41
C TYR A 36 -19.55 -8.21 9.89
N TYR A 37 -20.64 -8.70 9.37
CA TYR A 37 -20.87 -8.70 7.93
C TYR A 37 -21.25 -7.29 7.47
N VAL A 38 -20.60 -6.81 6.43
CA VAL A 38 -20.81 -5.45 5.92
C VAL A 38 -20.86 -5.44 4.39
N SER A 39 -21.65 -4.58 3.82
CA SER A 39 -21.53 -4.18 2.43
C SER A 39 -20.45 -3.10 2.28
N THR A 40 -20.59 -1.99 2.99
CA THR A 40 -19.62 -0.89 3.12
C THR A 40 -19.93 -0.09 4.37
N VAL A 41 -18.93 0.21 5.16
CA VAL A 41 -19.03 1.15 6.29
C VAL A 41 -18.47 2.50 5.87
N LYS A 42 -19.31 3.52 5.77
CA LYS A 42 -18.89 4.91 5.50
C LYS A 42 -18.66 5.64 6.81
N MET A 43 -17.42 5.98 7.07
CA MET A 43 -17.06 6.66 8.31
C MET A 43 -17.33 8.16 8.20
N PRO A 44 -18.16 8.74 9.09
CA PRO A 44 -18.31 10.18 9.19
C PRO A 44 -16.99 10.87 9.58
N ASP A 45 -16.80 12.10 9.16
CA ASP A 45 -15.62 12.90 9.52
C ASP A 45 -15.41 12.96 11.04
N GLY A 46 -14.16 12.85 11.46
CA GLY A 46 -13.78 12.89 12.87
C GLY A 46 -14.10 11.64 13.68
N SER A 47 -14.56 10.56 13.04
CA SER A 47 -14.98 9.36 13.74
C SER A 47 -13.86 8.33 13.94
N SER A 48 -14.04 7.46 14.93
CA SER A 48 -13.11 6.40 15.28
C SER A 48 -13.79 5.03 15.33
N LEU A 49 -13.30 4.09 14.55
CA LEU A 49 -13.71 2.69 14.53
C LEU A 49 -12.59 1.82 15.06
N SER A 50 -12.82 1.08 16.13
CA SER A 50 -11.81 0.20 16.72
C SER A 50 -12.36 -1.18 17.04
N GLY A 51 -11.50 -2.18 16.91
CA GLY A 51 -11.77 -3.54 17.40
C GLY A 51 -11.06 -3.82 18.72
N MET A 52 -11.30 -4.99 19.28
CA MET A 52 -10.62 -5.52 20.48
C MET A 52 -9.32 -6.24 20.14
N GLY A 53 -8.94 -6.29 18.87
CA GLY A 53 -7.74 -6.93 18.35
C GLY A 53 -8.00 -7.56 16.98
N ASN A 54 -6.96 -7.71 16.19
CA ASN A 54 -7.05 -8.23 14.81
C ASN A 54 -7.44 -9.72 14.72
N ALA A 55 -7.42 -10.45 15.83
CA ALA A 55 -7.90 -11.83 15.89
C ALA A 55 -9.31 -11.97 16.50
N THR A 56 -9.87 -10.90 17.05
CA THR A 56 -11.12 -10.93 17.81
C THR A 56 -12.26 -10.18 17.18
N SER A 57 -12.02 -9.03 16.58
CA SER A 57 -13.04 -8.22 15.92
C SER A 57 -12.82 -8.25 14.42
N VAL A 58 -13.75 -8.85 13.67
CA VAL A 58 -13.58 -9.14 12.25
C VAL A 58 -14.68 -8.45 11.43
N ILE A 59 -14.31 -7.53 10.56
CA ILE A 59 -15.18 -6.98 9.52
C ILE A 59 -15.08 -7.87 8.28
N LEU A 60 -16.20 -8.41 7.83
CA LEU A 60 -16.34 -9.26 6.66
C LEU A 60 -17.15 -8.54 5.59
N MET A 61 -16.49 -8.10 4.50
CA MET A 61 -17.20 -7.56 3.34
C MET A 61 -17.92 -8.67 2.59
N ASP A 62 -19.19 -8.47 2.27
CA ASP A 62 -19.94 -9.46 1.49
C ASP A 62 -19.33 -9.69 0.08
N SER A 63 -19.67 -10.82 -0.54
CA SER A 63 -19.06 -11.25 -1.80
C SER A 63 -19.59 -10.53 -3.05
N VAL A 64 -20.68 -9.80 -2.93
CA VAL A 64 -21.36 -9.14 -4.06
C VAL A 64 -21.13 -7.63 -4.11
N SER A 65 -20.73 -7.03 -2.98
CA SER A 65 -20.44 -5.61 -2.92
C SER A 65 -19.12 -5.27 -3.63
N SER A 66 -19.11 -4.21 -4.41
CA SER A 66 -17.92 -3.56 -4.95
C SER A 66 -17.49 -2.38 -4.05
N GLY A 67 -16.34 -1.80 -4.31
CA GLY A 67 -15.83 -0.67 -3.53
C GLY A 67 -15.02 -1.10 -2.31
N ALA A 68 -15.28 -0.56 -1.14
CA ALA A 68 -14.47 -0.85 0.04
C ALA A 68 -15.30 -1.35 1.24
N ALA A 69 -14.71 -2.23 2.05
CA ALA A 69 -15.33 -2.63 3.31
C ALA A 69 -15.45 -1.43 4.27
N ILE A 70 -14.45 -0.54 4.29
CA ILE A 70 -14.47 0.70 5.05
C ILE A 70 -14.06 1.86 4.15
N GLU A 71 -14.91 2.88 4.05
CA GLU A 71 -14.61 4.16 3.43
C GLU A 71 -14.32 5.20 4.51
N LEU A 72 -13.12 5.76 4.49
CA LEU A 72 -12.71 6.77 5.45
C LEU A 72 -13.23 8.15 5.06
N GLY A 73 -13.81 8.86 6.00
CA GLY A 73 -13.95 10.31 5.97
C GLY A 73 -12.67 11.01 6.41
N SER A 74 -12.75 12.33 6.58
CA SER A 74 -11.66 13.17 7.10
C SER A 74 -11.48 12.96 8.61
N TYR A 75 -10.23 13.00 9.08
CA TYR A 75 -9.87 12.89 10.50
C TYR A 75 -10.35 11.61 11.18
N CYS A 76 -10.52 10.54 10.39
CA CYS A 76 -10.97 9.25 10.90
C CYS A 76 -9.83 8.40 11.44
N SER A 77 -10.15 7.46 12.30
CA SER A 77 -9.20 6.41 12.69
C SER A 77 -9.84 5.02 12.64
N VAL A 78 -9.08 4.05 12.09
CA VAL A 78 -9.43 2.62 12.11
C VAL A 78 -8.32 1.85 12.80
N ARG A 79 -8.66 1.08 13.84
CA ARG A 79 -7.65 0.44 14.69
C ARG A 79 -8.00 -0.96 15.14
N ASN A 80 -6.96 -1.80 15.28
CA ASN A 80 -6.98 -3.06 16.03
C ASN A 80 -8.10 -4.03 15.60
N MET A 81 -8.25 -4.30 14.31
CA MET A 81 -9.26 -5.22 13.80
C MET A 81 -8.76 -5.99 12.59
N HIS A 82 -9.47 -7.06 12.26
CA HIS A 82 -9.32 -7.76 10.99
C HIS A 82 -10.38 -7.24 10.00
N VAL A 83 -9.95 -6.79 8.84
CA VAL A 83 -10.82 -6.41 7.72
C VAL A 83 -10.58 -7.41 6.60
N THR A 84 -11.58 -8.16 6.20
CA THR A 84 -11.41 -9.22 5.19
C THR A 84 -12.52 -9.25 4.17
N GLY A 85 -12.15 -9.56 2.93
CA GLY A 85 -13.11 -9.97 1.91
C GLY A 85 -13.65 -11.37 2.20
N THR A 86 -14.84 -11.65 1.71
CA THR A 86 -15.44 -13.02 1.81
C THR A 86 -14.96 -13.95 0.71
N ASP A 87 -14.13 -13.48 -0.20
CA ASP A 87 -13.55 -14.33 -1.23
C ASP A 87 -12.70 -15.41 -0.56
N LYS A 88 -13.26 -16.62 -0.49
CA LYS A 88 -12.60 -17.80 0.07
C LYS A 88 -11.37 -18.26 -0.72
N LYS A 89 -10.89 -17.45 -1.66
CA LYS A 89 -9.67 -17.75 -2.40
C LYS A 89 -8.50 -17.64 -1.45
N THR A 90 -7.92 -18.77 -1.13
CA THR A 90 -6.62 -18.89 -0.46
C THR A 90 -5.50 -18.37 -1.34
N ASP A 91 -5.78 -18.05 -2.61
CA ASP A 91 -4.81 -17.71 -3.63
C ASP A 91 -4.71 -16.20 -3.84
N VAL A 92 -3.52 -15.76 -4.20
CA VAL A 92 -3.25 -14.39 -4.63
C VAL A 92 -4.08 -14.10 -5.89
N PRO A 93 -4.78 -12.94 -5.98
CA PRO A 93 -5.49 -12.58 -7.20
C PRO A 93 -4.56 -12.51 -8.41
N ASP A 94 -4.99 -13.02 -9.55
CA ASP A 94 -4.22 -12.95 -10.81
C ASP A 94 -4.22 -11.55 -11.42
N THR A 95 -5.26 -10.77 -11.11
CA THR A 95 -5.46 -9.41 -11.62
C THR A 95 -5.91 -8.47 -10.51
N LEU A 96 -5.61 -7.19 -10.66
CA LEU A 96 -6.10 -6.15 -9.75
C LEU A 96 -7.59 -5.90 -10.01
N GLY A 97 -8.41 -6.06 -8.97
CA GLY A 97 -9.85 -5.82 -9.00
C GLY A 97 -10.26 -4.52 -8.31
N ASP A 98 -11.55 -4.39 -8.03
CA ASP A 98 -12.20 -3.17 -7.51
C ASP A 98 -12.75 -3.30 -6.08
N ARG A 99 -12.50 -4.42 -5.41
CA ARG A 99 -12.90 -4.64 -4.01
C ARG A 99 -11.73 -4.37 -3.10
N HIS A 100 -11.91 -3.40 -2.20
CA HIS A 100 -10.86 -2.88 -1.34
C HIS A 100 -11.16 -3.13 0.15
N GLY A 101 -10.10 -3.22 0.96
CA GLY A 101 -10.25 -3.31 2.41
C GLY A 101 -10.64 -1.97 3.03
N ILE A 102 -9.70 -1.05 3.09
CA ILE A 102 -9.90 0.31 3.62
C ILE A 102 -9.57 1.29 2.50
N ARG A 103 -10.49 2.18 2.17
CA ARG A 103 -10.32 3.19 1.12
C ARG A 103 -10.44 4.60 1.66
N PHE A 104 -9.53 5.46 1.23
CA PHE A 104 -9.57 6.90 1.43
C PHE A 104 -9.64 7.55 0.04
N MET A 105 -10.71 8.26 -0.24
CA MET A 105 -11.00 8.77 -1.57
C MET A 105 -11.32 10.25 -1.54
N GLY A 106 -10.69 10.99 -2.43
CA GLY A 106 -11.02 12.37 -2.77
C GLY A 106 -11.55 12.49 -4.19
N ASP A 107 -11.53 13.69 -4.72
CA ASP A 107 -11.89 14.00 -6.10
C ASP A 107 -10.88 14.95 -6.77
N ALA A 108 -9.63 14.91 -6.30
CA ALA A 108 -8.54 15.72 -6.84
C ALA A 108 -8.25 15.35 -8.30
N THR A 109 -8.01 16.36 -9.12
CA THR A 109 -7.62 16.22 -10.52
C THR A 109 -6.47 17.18 -10.83
N ASP A 110 -5.74 16.97 -11.93
CA ASP A 110 -4.65 17.88 -12.38
C ASP A 110 -5.08 19.33 -12.49
N PHE A 111 -6.35 19.56 -12.80
CA PHE A 111 -6.86 20.88 -13.14
C PHE A 111 -7.63 21.56 -12.01
N ASN A 112 -7.95 20.85 -10.95
CA ASN A 112 -8.76 21.41 -9.87
C ASN A 112 -8.24 21.04 -8.49
N ARG A 113 -7.23 21.79 -8.02
CA ARG A 113 -6.60 21.62 -6.71
C ARG A 113 -7.47 22.14 -5.55
N GLU A 114 -8.54 22.87 -5.83
CA GLU A 114 -9.42 23.50 -4.84
C GLU A 114 -10.60 22.60 -4.45
N LYS A 115 -10.77 21.45 -5.11
CA LYS A 115 -11.82 20.51 -4.75
C LYS A 115 -11.65 19.98 -3.32
N ILE A 116 -12.76 19.57 -2.73
CA ILE A 116 -12.79 18.99 -1.39
C ILE A 116 -11.82 17.82 -1.31
N GLN A 117 -10.74 18.02 -0.58
CA GLN A 117 -9.77 16.98 -0.29
C GLN A 117 -10.09 16.39 1.08
N PRO A 118 -10.14 15.07 1.22
CA PRO A 118 -10.30 14.47 2.52
C PRO A 118 -9.09 14.81 3.40
N LYS A 119 -9.32 15.07 4.68
CA LYS A 119 -8.28 15.45 5.64
C LYS A 119 -7.70 14.25 6.35
N SER A 120 -6.52 14.40 6.91
CA SER A 120 -5.70 13.37 7.56
C SER A 120 -6.48 12.32 8.32
N SER A 121 -6.23 11.05 8.02
CA SER A 121 -6.83 9.92 8.75
C SER A 121 -5.77 8.87 9.09
N MET A 122 -6.08 7.95 9.99
CA MET A 122 -5.14 6.99 10.54
C MET A 122 -5.65 5.55 10.41
N ILE A 123 -4.74 4.63 10.07
CA ILE A 123 -4.98 3.19 10.08
C ILE A 123 -3.87 2.53 10.91
N GLU A 124 -4.23 1.80 11.97
CA GLU A 124 -3.25 1.25 12.89
C GLU A 124 -3.59 -0.16 13.38
N GLY A 125 -2.59 -1.04 13.41
CA GLY A 125 -2.71 -2.36 14.04
C GLY A 125 -3.74 -3.28 13.38
N CYS A 126 -4.03 -3.09 12.10
CA CYS A 126 -5.03 -3.87 11.38
C CYS A 126 -4.42 -5.06 10.64
N LEU A 127 -5.16 -6.16 10.58
CA LEU A 127 -4.97 -7.24 9.63
C LEU A 127 -5.96 -7.04 8.47
N ILE A 128 -5.49 -6.96 7.23
CA ILE A 128 -6.35 -6.75 6.06
C ILE A 128 -6.08 -7.88 5.07
N THR A 129 -7.14 -8.59 4.65
CA THR A 129 -6.96 -9.79 3.84
C THR A 129 -8.02 -9.99 2.77
N SER A 130 -7.64 -10.66 1.68
CA SER A 130 -8.57 -11.27 0.72
C SER A 130 -9.44 -10.28 -0.05
N PHE A 131 -8.83 -9.23 -0.58
CA PHE A 131 -9.47 -8.26 -1.47
C PHE A 131 -8.86 -8.33 -2.87
N SER A 132 -9.70 -8.33 -3.90
CA SER A 132 -9.21 -8.33 -5.29
C SER A 132 -8.53 -7.00 -5.68
N GLY A 133 -8.89 -5.90 -5.04
CA GLY A 133 -8.25 -4.58 -5.16
C GLY A 133 -7.14 -4.38 -4.11
N GLY A 134 -7.05 -3.18 -3.55
CA GLY A 134 -6.06 -2.87 -2.52
C GLY A 134 -6.54 -3.20 -1.10
N GLY A 135 -5.63 -3.69 -0.26
CA GLY A 135 -5.89 -3.77 1.18
C GLY A 135 -6.10 -2.37 1.77
N ILE A 136 -5.16 -1.46 1.52
CA ILE A 136 -5.32 -0.01 1.73
C ILE A 136 -5.28 0.66 0.36
N THR A 137 -6.30 1.45 0.03
CA THR A 137 -6.39 2.15 -1.26
C THR A 137 -6.57 3.65 -1.05
N LEU A 138 -5.74 4.43 -1.74
CA LEU A 138 -5.76 5.89 -1.73
C LEU A 138 -6.04 6.38 -3.15
N MET A 139 -7.15 7.10 -3.33
CA MET A 139 -7.61 7.54 -4.64
C MET A 139 -7.87 9.05 -4.62
N ASP A 140 -7.16 9.77 -5.51
CA ASP A 140 -7.42 11.19 -5.79
C ASP A 140 -7.54 12.05 -4.52
N THR A 141 -6.72 11.76 -3.50
CA THR A 141 -6.79 12.41 -2.18
C THR A 141 -6.26 13.84 -2.20
N GLY A 142 -5.52 14.22 -3.23
CA GLY A 142 -5.02 15.57 -3.44
C GLY A 142 -3.54 15.74 -3.13
N TYR A 143 -3.11 17.01 -3.16
CA TYR A 143 -1.72 17.42 -3.05
C TYR A 143 -1.42 18.20 -1.75
N ALA A 144 -2.39 18.30 -0.86
CA ALA A 144 -2.20 19.00 0.40
C ALA A 144 -1.65 18.05 1.47
N ILE A 145 -0.66 18.52 2.23
CA ILE A 145 -0.05 17.74 3.30
C ILE A 145 -1.07 17.33 4.39
N ASP A 146 -2.12 18.09 4.55
CA ASP A 146 -3.21 17.79 5.48
C ASP A 146 -4.24 16.78 4.93
N SER A 147 -4.08 16.31 3.69
CA SER A 147 -4.85 15.22 3.10
C SER A 147 -4.16 13.86 3.26
N SER A 148 -3.24 13.71 4.21
CA SER A 148 -2.43 12.53 4.37
C SER A 148 -3.14 11.38 5.08
N ILE A 149 -2.79 10.15 4.73
CA ILE A 149 -3.00 8.96 5.56
C ILE A 149 -1.70 8.65 6.29
N VAL A 150 -1.84 8.32 7.58
CA VAL A 150 -0.79 7.66 8.35
C VAL A 150 -1.24 6.23 8.61
N ALA A 151 -0.56 5.25 8.01
CA ALA A 151 -0.81 3.84 8.25
C ALA A 151 0.39 3.20 8.95
N SER A 152 0.15 2.45 10.03
CA SER A 152 1.21 1.84 10.81
C SER A 152 0.84 0.47 11.41
N ASN A 153 1.85 -0.38 11.60
CA ASN A 153 1.72 -1.65 12.30
C ASN A 153 0.64 -2.57 11.71
N CYS A 154 0.44 -2.56 10.40
CA CYS A 154 -0.57 -3.36 9.72
C CYS A 154 0.05 -4.57 9.02
N GLN A 155 -0.76 -5.63 8.88
CA GLN A 155 -0.47 -6.77 8.01
C GLN A 155 -1.49 -6.80 6.89
N ILE A 156 -1.03 -6.93 5.65
CA ILE A 156 -1.88 -6.95 4.47
C ILE A 156 -1.50 -8.12 3.59
N MET A 157 -2.45 -9.03 3.33
CA MET A 157 -2.13 -10.25 2.61
C MET A 157 -3.29 -10.75 1.73
N ARG A 158 -2.92 -11.50 0.67
CA ARG A 158 -3.87 -12.08 -0.29
C ARG A 158 -4.77 -11.03 -0.94
N CYS A 159 -4.20 -9.86 -1.22
CA CYS A 159 -4.87 -8.78 -1.93
C CYS A 159 -4.30 -8.61 -3.34
N GLY A 160 -5.04 -7.94 -4.22
CA GLY A 160 -4.52 -7.50 -5.51
C GLY A 160 -3.33 -6.56 -5.33
N ALA A 161 -3.44 -5.60 -4.41
CA ALA A 161 -2.30 -4.84 -3.91
C ALA A 161 -2.39 -4.75 -2.38
N GLY A 162 -1.26 -4.85 -1.69
CA GLY A 162 -1.24 -4.55 -0.26
C GLY A 162 -1.61 -3.09 -0.03
N ILE A 163 -0.85 -2.19 -0.62
CA ILE A 163 -1.11 -0.74 -0.65
C ILE A 163 -1.28 -0.32 -2.11
N ASN A 164 -2.35 0.39 -2.44
CA ASN A 164 -2.64 0.88 -3.78
C ASN A 164 -2.87 2.39 -3.76
N ILE A 165 -1.88 3.15 -4.26
CA ILE A 165 -1.91 4.61 -4.29
C ILE A 165 -2.04 5.06 -5.73
N PHE A 166 -3.17 5.69 -6.02
CA PHE A 166 -3.45 6.26 -7.32
C PHE A 166 -2.70 7.58 -7.51
N ARG A 167 -2.60 8.04 -8.75
CA ARG A 167 -2.12 9.38 -9.05
C ARG A 167 -2.98 10.43 -8.31
N PHE A 168 -2.48 11.61 -8.12
CA PHE A 168 -3.12 12.68 -7.34
C PHE A 168 -3.33 12.34 -5.85
N SER A 169 -2.52 11.42 -5.31
CA SER A 169 -2.53 11.07 -3.89
C SER A 169 -1.13 11.23 -3.32
N GLU A 170 -0.92 12.29 -2.53
CA GLU A 170 0.38 12.69 -2.03
C GLU A 170 0.45 12.79 -0.50
N TYR A 171 1.68 12.84 0.02
CA TYR A 171 2.02 13.07 1.44
C TYR A 171 1.56 11.97 2.40
N HIS A 172 1.38 10.74 1.92
CA HIS A 172 1.02 9.61 2.78
C HIS A 172 2.25 8.99 3.43
N SER A 173 2.07 8.46 4.64
CA SER A 173 3.12 7.81 5.42
C SER A 173 2.73 6.40 5.82
N PHE A 174 3.60 5.44 5.49
CA PHE A 174 3.44 4.02 5.79
C PHE A 174 4.64 3.55 6.62
N THR A 175 4.39 3.08 7.84
CA THR A 175 5.46 2.65 8.75
C THR A 175 5.16 1.26 9.31
N ASN A 176 6.15 0.36 9.24
CA ASN A 176 6.02 -1.00 9.76
C ASN A 176 4.79 -1.75 9.21
N ILE A 177 4.59 -1.67 7.89
CA ILE A 177 3.54 -2.42 7.19
C ILE A 177 4.14 -3.69 6.61
N ASN A 178 3.50 -4.82 6.86
CA ASN A 178 3.87 -6.10 6.26
C ASN A 178 2.87 -6.45 5.14
N CYS A 179 3.31 -6.33 3.89
CA CYS A 179 2.55 -6.73 2.70
C CYS A 179 3.08 -8.08 2.20
N THR A 180 2.33 -9.14 2.40
CA THR A 180 2.76 -10.51 2.09
C THR A 180 1.74 -11.25 1.25
N ASP A 181 2.21 -12.05 0.30
CA ASP A 181 1.35 -12.88 -0.56
C ASP A 181 0.27 -12.07 -1.30
N ASN A 182 0.64 -10.91 -1.85
CA ASN A 182 -0.22 -10.11 -2.72
C ASN A 182 0.25 -10.22 -4.18
N LEU A 183 -0.59 -9.82 -5.14
CA LEU A 183 -0.13 -9.64 -6.52
C LEU A 183 0.92 -8.52 -6.55
N TYR A 184 0.62 -7.38 -5.92
CA TYR A 184 1.56 -6.28 -5.68
C TYR A 184 1.66 -6.01 -4.17
N GLY A 185 2.85 -5.94 -3.62
CA GLY A 185 3.02 -5.49 -2.23
C GLY A 185 2.59 -4.04 -2.06
N CYS A 186 3.08 -3.17 -2.95
CA CYS A 186 2.65 -1.78 -3.07
C CYS A 186 2.61 -1.36 -4.53
N ILE A 187 1.60 -0.61 -4.92
CA ILE A 187 1.55 0.20 -6.14
C ILE A 187 1.57 1.66 -5.70
N ASN A 188 2.61 2.42 -6.07
CA ASN A 188 2.70 3.83 -5.75
C ASN A 188 2.77 4.68 -7.03
N ASN A 189 1.64 5.23 -7.42
CA ASN A 189 1.54 6.16 -8.54
C ASN A 189 1.31 7.62 -8.09
N GLY A 190 1.31 7.85 -6.77
CA GLY A 190 1.26 9.18 -6.17
C GLY A 190 2.63 9.78 -5.92
N GLY A 191 2.68 10.95 -5.27
CA GLY A 191 3.90 11.68 -4.98
C GLY A 191 4.11 11.97 -3.48
N ASN A 192 5.31 12.38 -3.11
CA ASN A 192 5.68 12.76 -1.74
C ASN A 192 5.34 11.69 -0.67
N ASN A 193 5.18 10.42 -1.07
CA ASN A 193 4.85 9.34 -0.15
C ASN A 193 6.09 8.77 0.51
N LEU A 194 5.98 8.45 1.79
CA LEU A 194 7.05 7.87 2.60
C LEU A 194 6.67 6.45 3.02
N PHE A 195 7.57 5.52 2.75
CA PHE A 195 7.51 4.15 3.25
C PHE A 195 8.72 3.87 4.13
N SER A 196 8.52 3.55 5.39
CA SER A 196 9.61 3.27 6.31
C SER A 196 9.44 1.94 7.05
N SER A 197 10.51 1.16 7.11
CA SER A 197 10.53 -0.13 7.83
C SER A 197 9.40 -1.09 7.41
N CYS A 198 8.99 -1.05 6.15
CA CYS A 198 7.97 -1.93 5.60
C CYS A 198 8.59 -3.23 5.06
N HIS A 199 7.79 -4.30 5.04
CA HIS A 199 8.17 -5.60 4.49
C HIS A 199 7.28 -5.95 3.30
N PHE A 200 7.89 -6.16 2.15
CA PHE A 200 7.22 -6.58 0.91
C PHE A 200 7.70 -7.97 0.55
N SER A 201 7.04 -8.99 1.11
CA SER A 201 7.51 -10.39 1.03
C SER A 201 6.57 -11.27 0.24
N SER A 202 7.10 -12.17 -0.57
CA SER A 202 6.32 -13.18 -1.32
C SER A 202 5.22 -12.61 -2.22
N ASN A 203 5.33 -11.36 -2.63
CA ASN A 203 4.43 -10.77 -3.62
C ASN A 203 4.96 -11.10 -5.04
N LYS A 204 4.12 -11.07 -6.08
CA LYS A 204 4.61 -11.18 -7.46
C LYS A 204 5.54 -10.00 -7.81
N THR A 205 5.14 -8.79 -7.44
CA THR A 205 6.00 -7.58 -7.42
C THR A 205 5.92 -6.94 -6.03
N GLY A 206 7.06 -6.72 -5.38
CA GLY A 206 7.11 -6.11 -4.05
C GLY A 206 6.64 -4.66 -4.05
N PHE A 207 7.27 -3.82 -4.88
CA PHE A 207 6.95 -2.39 -5.00
C PHE A 207 6.94 -2.00 -6.47
N LEU A 208 5.81 -1.47 -6.94
CA LEU A 208 5.61 -1.02 -8.30
C LEU A 208 5.38 0.49 -8.35
N ILE A 209 6.10 1.16 -9.24
CA ILE A 209 5.77 2.48 -9.76
C ILE A 209 5.45 2.31 -11.24
N ASP A 210 4.25 2.64 -11.69
CA ASP A 210 3.89 2.54 -13.11
C ASP A 210 3.28 3.86 -13.62
N ASN A 211 4.10 4.64 -14.29
CA ASN A 211 3.71 5.90 -14.90
C ASN A 211 3.82 5.87 -16.45
N ARG A 212 3.81 4.68 -17.05
CA ARG A 212 3.94 4.53 -18.51
C ARG A 212 2.85 5.23 -19.30
N ASN A 213 1.67 5.36 -18.75
CA ASN A 213 0.54 6.01 -19.40
C ASN A 213 0.64 7.56 -19.40
N GLY A 214 1.71 8.12 -18.85
CA GLY A 214 2.11 9.51 -19.04
C GLY A 214 1.10 10.58 -18.61
N GLN A 215 0.16 10.25 -17.73
CA GLN A 215 -1.01 11.07 -17.48
C GLN A 215 -0.82 12.21 -16.47
N SER A 216 0.34 12.38 -15.87
CA SER A 216 0.58 13.54 -15.00
C SER A 216 2.07 13.81 -14.82
N ASN A 217 2.42 15.08 -14.76
CA ASN A 217 3.79 15.54 -14.55
C ASN A 217 4.23 15.46 -13.07
N ASN A 218 3.37 15.01 -12.15
CA ASN A 218 3.61 15.12 -10.71
C ASN A 218 3.55 13.78 -9.96
N ASN A 219 3.62 12.66 -10.65
CA ASN A 219 3.55 11.35 -10.04
C ASN A 219 4.93 10.73 -9.85
N SER A 220 4.99 9.77 -8.94
CA SER A 220 6.14 8.87 -8.77
C SER A 220 7.38 9.55 -8.20
N HIS A 221 7.20 10.42 -7.21
CA HIS A 221 8.30 10.90 -6.38
C HIS A 221 8.02 10.62 -4.90
N GLY A 222 9.06 10.47 -4.10
CA GLY A 222 8.95 10.09 -2.70
C GLY A 222 10.11 9.22 -2.25
N SER A 223 9.93 8.46 -1.18
CA SER A 223 11.01 7.65 -0.63
C SER A 223 10.56 6.35 0.03
N VAL A 224 11.42 5.35 -0.09
CA VAL A 224 11.33 4.06 0.59
C VAL A 224 12.61 3.86 1.41
N VAL A 225 12.49 3.76 2.72
CA VAL A 225 13.64 3.76 3.64
C VAL A 225 13.57 2.57 4.60
N GLY A 226 14.66 1.82 4.70
CA GLY A 226 14.79 0.71 5.64
C GLY A 226 13.82 -0.44 5.40
N CYS A 227 13.35 -0.62 4.17
CA CYS A 227 12.37 -1.64 3.81
C CYS A 227 13.03 -2.94 3.34
N THR A 228 12.28 -4.04 3.40
CA THR A 228 12.73 -5.36 2.94
C THR A 228 11.88 -5.82 1.77
N PHE A 229 12.54 -6.27 0.70
CA PHE A 229 11.94 -6.92 -0.46
C PHE A 229 12.44 -8.36 -0.49
N ASN A 230 11.56 -9.30 -0.13
CA ASN A 230 11.96 -10.69 0.07
C ASN A 230 11.10 -11.66 -0.71
N HIS A 231 11.76 -12.53 -1.46
CA HIS A 231 11.15 -13.68 -2.12
C HIS A 231 11.85 -14.97 -1.65
N SER A 232 11.39 -16.12 -2.09
CA SER A 232 12.05 -17.41 -1.83
C SER A 232 12.81 -17.92 -3.06
N ASP A 233 13.73 -18.84 -2.85
CA ASP A 233 14.43 -19.52 -3.97
C ASP A 233 13.47 -20.16 -4.99
N LYS A 234 12.29 -20.57 -4.53
CA LYS A 234 11.28 -21.22 -5.38
C LYS A 234 10.36 -20.22 -6.08
N ASN A 235 10.13 -19.07 -5.43
CA ASN A 235 9.24 -18.01 -5.92
C ASN A 235 10.02 -16.71 -6.09
N LYS A 236 10.92 -16.70 -7.06
CA LYS A 236 11.67 -15.50 -7.43
C LYS A 236 10.72 -14.46 -8.01
N GLY A 237 10.72 -13.25 -7.47
CA GLY A 237 9.84 -12.16 -7.89
C GLY A 237 10.60 -10.89 -8.22
N ILE A 238 9.86 -9.88 -8.62
CA ILE A 238 10.38 -8.52 -8.77
C ILE A 238 10.25 -7.84 -7.40
N GLY A 239 11.39 -7.47 -6.80
CA GLY A 239 11.38 -6.71 -5.54
C GLY A 239 10.93 -5.29 -5.76
N ILE A 240 11.55 -4.61 -6.76
CA ILE A 240 11.25 -3.22 -7.10
C ILE A 240 11.14 -3.09 -8.61
N GLU A 241 10.05 -2.50 -9.07
CA GLU A 241 9.76 -2.23 -10.47
C GLU A 241 9.39 -0.75 -10.66
N VAL A 242 10.13 -0.04 -11.50
CA VAL A 242 9.94 1.40 -11.74
C VAL A 242 9.80 1.64 -13.24
N LEU A 243 8.61 2.01 -13.68
CA LEU A 243 8.25 2.11 -15.07
C LEU A 243 7.76 3.55 -15.39
N GLY A 244 8.54 4.28 -16.18
CA GLY A 244 8.16 5.61 -16.67
C GLY A 244 8.15 6.73 -15.62
N ALA A 245 8.81 6.55 -14.47
CA ALA A 245 8.93 7.61 -13.46
C ALA A 245 9.77 8.78 -13.95
N ARG A 246 9.37 10.02 -13.64
CA ARG A 246 10.02 11.24 -14.18
C ARG A 246 10.49 12.27 -13.16
N HIS A 247 10.09 12.13 -11.88
CA HIS A 247 10.32 13.18 -10.88
C HIS A 247 11.29 12.80 -9.77
N GLY A 248 11.96 11.67 -9.92
CA GLY A 248 12.91 11.18 -8.95
C GLY A 248 12.25 10.42 -7.80
N PHE A 249 12.81 9.26 -7.48
CA PHE A 249 12.37 8.44 -6.36
C PHE A 249 13.59 7.85 -5.66
N VAL A 250 13.57 7.81 -4.34
CA VAL A 250 14.70 7.36 -3.53
C VAL A 250 14.35 6.06 -2.81
N PHE A 251 15.15 5.04 -3.01
CA PHE A 251 15.17 3.82 -2.22
C PHE A 251 16.47 3.80 -1.42
N SER A 252 16.41 3.78 -0.09
CA SER A 252 17.61 3.82 0.74
C SER A 252 17.58 2.85 1.92
N SER A 253 18.76 2.36 2.30
CA SER A 253 18.96 1.47 3.45
C SER A 253 18.07 0.22 3.41
N CYS A 254 17.81 -0.31 2.22
CA CYS A 254 16.89 -1.42 2.01
C CYS A 254 17.60 -2.78 1.92
N GLN A 255 16.82 -3.84 2.12
CA GLN A 255 17.27 -5.23 1.94
C GLN A 255 16.57 -5.85 0.74
N LEU A 256 17.33 -6.60 -0.06
CA LEU A 256 16.84 -7.32 -1.23
C LEU A 256 17.26 -8.79 -1.16
N PHE A 257 16.29 -9.71 -1.12
CA PHE A 257 16.52 -11.15 -1.10
C PHE A 257 15.74 -11.87 -2.19
N PHE A 258 16.42 -12.69 -3.01
CA PHE A 258 15.83 -13.48 -4.11
C PHE A 258 14.93 -12.66 -5.03
N SER A 259 15.31 -11.42 -5.25
CA SER A 259 14.47 -10.42 -5.91
C SER A 259 15.26 -9.70 -6.99
N LYS A 260 14.55 -9.16 -7.96
CA LYS A 260 15.08 -8.33 -9.05
C LYS A 260 14.73 -6.85 -8.81
N ILE A 261 15.57 -5.99 -9.40
CA ILE A 261 15.24 -4.57 -9.61
C ILE A 261 15.08 -4.37 -11.11
N VAL A 262 13.95 -3.78 -11.51
CA VAL A 262 13.65 -3.44 -12.90
C VAL A 262 13.36 -1.95 -12.98
N VAL A 263 14.06 -1.24 -13.85
CA VAL A 263 13.84 0.20 -14.10
C VAL A 263 13.73 0.38 -15.61
N GLU A 264 12.58 0.92 -16.07
CA GLU A 264 12.38 1.17 -17.50
C GLU A 264 11.91 2.62 -17.73
N ASN A 265 12.53 3.29 -18.71
CA ASN A 265 12.17 4.63 -19.18
C ASN A 265 11.95 5.65 -18.04
N SER A 266 12.77 5.56 -16.99
CA SER A 266 12.62 6.33 -15.76
C SER A 266 13.81 7.27 -15.54
N TYR A 267 13.60 8.37 -14.81
CA TYR A 267 14.57 9.45 -14.60
C TYR A 267 14.71 9.78 -13.12
N GLY A 268 15.95 10.03 -12.68
CA GLY A 268 16.26 10.47 -11.32
C GLY A 268 16.01 9.43 -10.24
N ILE A 269 16.11 8.14 -10.56
CA ILE A 269 15.92 7.06 -9.59
C ILE A 269 17.23 6.80 -8.85
N VAL A 270 17.17 6.84 -7.53
CA VAL A 270 18.32 6.62 -6.66
C VAL A 270 18.08 5.39 -5.77
N PHE A 271 19.00 4.45 -5.83
CA PHE A 271 19.11 3.33 -4.92
C PHE A 271 20.39 3.50 -4.10
N SER A 272 20.30 3.55 -2.78
CA SER A 272 21.48 3.70 -1.92
C SER A 272 21.47 2.77 -0.72
N ASP A 273 22.63 2.31 -0.31
CA ASP A 273 22.87 1.55 0.92
C ASP A 273 22.06 0.24 0.99
N PHE A 274 22.08 -0.52 -0.10
CA PHE A 274 21.37 -1.79 -0.20
C PHE A 274 22.19 -2.96 0.33
N ASN A 275 21.54 -3.81 1.11
CA ASN A 275 22.06 -5.13 1.49
C ASN A 275 21.35 -6.22 0.68
N CYS A 276 22.08 -6.82 -0.27
CA CYS A 276 21.54 -7.77 -1.23
C CYS A 276 22.01 -9.19 -0.93
N GLY A 277 21.19 -9.94 -0.20
CA GLY A 277 21.45 -11.36 0.04
C GLY A 277 20.85 -12.24 -1.05
N LYS A 278 21.60 -12.57 -2.11
CA LYS A 278 21.14 -13.31 -3.29
C LYS A 278 20.20 -12.49 -4.19
N ALA A 279 20.55 -11.23 -4.45
CA ALA A 279 19.91 -10.48 -5.52
C ALA A 279 20.15 -11.18 -6.85
N GLU A 280 19.10 -11.33 -7.66
CA GLU A 280 19.16 -12.13 -8.89
C GLU A 280 19.62 -11.28 -10.08
N GLU A 281 19.01 -10.11 -10.25
CA GLU A 281 19.22 -9.30 -11.44
C GLU A 281 18.87 -7.83 -11.19
N ILE A 282 19.64 -6.94 -11.80
CA ILE A 282 19.31 -5.51 -11.92
C ILE A 282 19.21 -5.22 -13.42
N THR A 283 18.05 -4.77 -13.87
CA THR A 283 17.80 -4.40 -15.27
C THR A 283 17.44 -2.92 -15.34
N VAL A 284 18.15 -2.18 -16.19
CA VAL A 284 17.84 -0.78 -16.52
C VAL A 284 17.70 -0.65 -18.02
N LYS A 285 16.56 -0.15 -18.49
CA LYS A 285 16.26 -0.01 -19.91
C LYS A 285 15.68 1.38 -20.21
N GLY A 286 16.31 2.11 -21.11
CA GLY A 286 15.87 3.46 -21.48
C GLY A 286 15.90 4.44 -20.30
N GLY A 287 15.44 5.68 -20.54
CA GLY A 287 15.37 6.72 -19.52
C GLY A 287 16.68 7.49 -19.30
N GLY A 288 16.76 8.22 -18.20
CA GLY A 288 17.88 9.09 -17.84
C GLY A 288 18.66 8.60 -16.63
N LEU A 289 19.00 9.50 -15.72
CA LEU A 289 19.85 9.19 -14.58
C LEU A 289 19.21 8.13 -13.65
N VAL A 290 19.86 6.99 -13.52
CA VAL A 290 19.60 5.96 -12.51
C VAL A 290 20.89 5.72 -11.74
N SER A 291 20.86 5.83 -10.42
CA SER A 291 22.06 5.73 -9.58
C SER A 291 21.93 4.59 -8.58
N PHE A 292 22.97 3.75 -8.53
CA PHE A 292 23.12 2.66 -7.56
C PHE A 292 24.37 2.95 -6.71
N ARG A 293 24.20 3.13 -5.39
CA ARG A 293 25.30 3.50 -4.49
C ARG A 293 25.36 2.58 -3.28
N ASN A 294 26.56 2.19 -2.87
CA ASN A 294 26.82 1.40 -1.66
C ASN A 294 26.01 0.10 -1.59
N PHE A 295 26.11 -0.71 -2.64
CA PHE A 295 25.47 -2.03 -2.69
C PHE A 295 26.41 -3.11 -2.16
N ASN A 296 25.93 -3.90 -1.20
CA ASN A 296 26.61 -5.07 -0.67
C ASN A 296 25.92 -6.34 -1.19
N PHE A 297 26.60 -7.11 -2.02
CA PHE A 297 26.09 -8.36 -2.56
C PHE A 297 26.70 -9.57 -1.87
N SER A 298 25.91 -10.60 -1.59
CA SER A 298 26.42 -11.92 -1.17
C SER A 298 26.86 -12.80 -2.35
N LYS A 299 26.45 -12.43 -3.57
CA LYS A 299 26.82 -13.06 -4.83
C LYS A 299 26.74 -11.99 -5.92
N GLU A 300 27.64 -12.07 -6.90
CA GLU A 300 27.66 -11.17 -8.03
C GLU A 300 26.30 -11.14 -8.75
N PRO A 301 25.62 -9.99 -8.86
CA PRO A 301 24.35 -9.89 -9.54
C PRO A 301 24.54 -9.84 -11.05
N LYS A 302 23.54 -10.27 -11.80
CA LYS A 302 23.48 -9.98 -13.23
C LYS A 302 22.99 -8.54 -13.42
N ILE A 303 23.80 -7.69 -14.03
CA ILE A 303 23.43 -6.31 -14.33
C ILE A 303 23.29 -6.16 -15.85
N SER A 304 22.13 -5.72 -16.29
CA SER A 304 21.80 -5.48 -17.70
C SER A 304 21.36 -4.03 -17.89
N VAL A 305 22.08 -3.30 -18.74
CA VAL A 305 21.77 -1.91 -19.08
C VAL A 305 21.62 -1.80 -20.58
N SER A 306 20.53 -1.22 -21.05
CA SER A 306 20.30 -0.95 -22.48
C SER A 306 19.56 0.37 -22.67
N ASP A 307 19.92 1.11 -23.72
CA ASP A 307 19.25 2.33 -24.18
C ASP A 307 19.07 3.41 -23.08
N ASN A 308 19.87 3.35 -22.00
CA ASN A 308 19.83 4.35 -20.92
C ASN A 308 20.87 5.44 -21.15
N GLU A 309 20.49 6.70 -20.94
CA GLU A 309 21.38 7.84 -21.13
C GLU A 309 22.51 7.87 -20.08
N LYS A 310 22.19 7.49 -18.84
CA LYS A 310 23.17 7.54 -17.75
C LYS A 310 22.83 6.60 -16.60
N VAL A 311 23.64 5.58 -16.39
CA VAL A 311 23.62 4.74 -15.18
C VAL A 311 24.90 4.97 -14.40
N GLU A 312 24.75 5.30 -13.11
CA GLU A 312 25.86 5.46 -12.18
C GLU A 312 25.90 4.29 -11.20
N THR A 313 27.05 3.65 -11.07
CA THR A 313 27.30 2.63 -10.05
C THR A 313 28.48 3.04 -9.20
N ILE A 314 28.29 3.16 -7.89
CA ILE A 314 29.30 3.64 -6.94
C ILE A 314 29.36 2.66 -5.75
N ASN A 315 30.58 2.22 -5.38
CA ASN A 315 30.82 1.36 -4.22
C ASN A 315 29.99 0.07 -4.21
N PHE A 316 30.10 -0.74 -5.25
CA PHE A 316 29.61 -2.10 -5.25
C PHE A 316 30.62 -3.02 -4.57
N SER A 317 30.20 -3.77 -3.57
CA SER A 317 31.04 -4.71 -2.83
C SER A 317 30.42 -6.12 -2.83
N LEU A 318 31.28 -7.14 -2.95
CA LEU A 318 30.94 -8.52 -2.72
C LEU A 318 31.38 -8.91 -1.30
N ARG A 319 30.55 -9.63 -0.57
CA ARG A 319 30.85 -10.22 0.74
C ARG A 319 31.10 -11.69 0.65
#